data_fc38e7bdfb5b9776bc6048e95c423560
#
_entry.id   fc38e7bdfb5b9776bc6048e95c423560
#
_cell.length_a   1.000
_cell.length_b   1.000
_cell.length_c   1.000
_cell.angle_alpha   90.00
_cell.angle_beta   90.00
_cell.angle_gamma   90.00
#
_symmetry.space_group_name_H-M   'P 1'
#
loop_
_entity.id
_entity.type
_entity.pdbx_description
1 polymer ?
#
loop_
_entity_poly.entity_id
_entity_poly.type
_entity_poly.pdbx_seq_one_letter_code
_entity_poly.pdbx_strand_id
1 'polypeptide(L)'
;MAHSIEARTPFLDHPLTEYVNNLPPSAKLRWEPEARRFTEKWVLREASKPFITKELYERKKHPYSAPTTWPKGGPLNKLLDKLISEDNIKQLGFVDWERCKGLTARAFGENGDPMAMRYAIVVAEWVILGQRFSVAKAEKPEGY
;
A
#
# COMPACT_ATOMS: atom_id res chain seq x y z
N MET A 1 13.65 -10.15 8.71
CA MET A 1 14.74 -10.41 9.70
C MET A 1 15.98 -11.06 9.03
N ALA A 2 16.43 -10.49 7.93
CA ALA A 2 17.57 -11.08 7.15
C ALA A 2 18.90 -11.17 7.92
N HIS A 3 19.06 -10.36 8.98
CA HIS A 3 20.29 -10.30 9.79
C HIS A 3 20.03 -10.55 11.28
N SER A 4 18.98 -11.30 11.61
CA SER A 4 18.58 -11.63 13.00
C SER A 4 18.36 -10.40 13.90
N ILE A 5 18.08 -9.24 13.29
CA ILE A 5 17.75 -8.00 14.00
C ILE A 5 16.24 -7.74 13.88
N GLU A 6 15.59 -7.53 15.01
CA GLU A 6 14.19 -7.12 15.08
C GLU A 6 14.08 -5.67 15.54
N ALA A 7 13.36 -4.85 14.78
CA ALA A 7 13.05 -3.49 15.19
C ALA A 7 11.75 -3.47 15.99
N ARG A 8 11.81 -2.88 17.18
CA ARG A 8 10.65 -2.65 18.05
C ARG A 8 10.36 -1.15 18.11
N THR A 9 9.12 -0.76 17.85
CA THR A 9 8.73 0.65 17.91
C THR A 9 8.17 0.98 19.29
N PRO A 10 8.61 2.05 19.97
CA PRO A 10 8.12 2.39 21.32
C PRO A 10 6.61 2.61 21.38
N PHE A 11 5.98 3.08 20.29
CA PHE A 11 4.54 3.30 20.21
C PHE A 11 3.71 2.01 20.09
N LEU A 12 4.34 0.85 19.91
CA LEU A 12 3.70 -0.46 19.91
C LEU A 12 3.98 -1.25 21.20
N ASP A 13 4.52 -0.59 22.23
CA ASP A 13 4.68 -1.17 23.54
C ASP A 13 3.32 -1.58 24.13
N HIS A 14 3.26 -2.77 24.75
CA HIS A 14 2.01 -3.38 25.17
C HIS A 14 1.20 -2.51 26.16
N PRO A 15 1.77 -1.99 27.25
CA PRO A 15 1.06 -1.10 28.18
C PRO A 15 0.54 0.18 27.51
N LEU A 16 1.34 0.77 26.61
CA LEU A 16 0.91 1.95 25.86
C LEU A 16 -0.23 1.63 24.90
N THR A 17 -0.17 0.49 24.24
CA THR A 17 -1.23 0.03 23.33
C THR A 17 -2.54 -0.23 24.06
N GLU A 18 -2.50 -0.88 25.21
CA GLU A 18 -3.68 -1.08 26.07
C GLU A 18 -4.29 0.24 26.53
N TYR A 19 -3.46 1.17 27.00
CA TYR A 19 -3.91 2.50 27.40
C TYR A 19 -4.60 3.24 26.24
N VAL A 20 -3.96 3.28 25.07
CA VAL A 20 -4.50 3.97 23.91
C VAL A 20 -5.78 3.32 23.37
N ASN A 21 -5.88 1.99 23.44
CA ASN A 21 -7.10 1.29 23.02
C ASN A 21 -8.32 1.65 23.89
N ASN A 22 -8.10 1.93 25.17
CA ASN A 22 -9.14 2.35 26.11
C ASN A 22 -9.51 3.83 25.99
N LEU A 23 -8.77 4.65 25.25
CA LEU A 23 -9.16 6.03 24.99
C LEU A 23 -10.39 6.11 24.09
N PRO A 24 -11.31 7.06 24.35
CA PRO A 24 -12.45 7.25 23.49
C PRO A 24 -12.04 7.67 22.06
N PRO A 25 -12.82 7.32 21.03
CA PRO A 25 -12.53 7.71 19.64
C PRO A 25 -12.28 9.20 19.45
N SER A 26 -12.98 10.06 20.20
CA SER A 26 -12.83 11.52 20.15
C SER A 26 -11.44 12.03 20.60
N ALA A 27 -10.73 11.28 21.43
CA ALA A 27 -9.34 11.58 21.79
C ALA A 27 -8.36 11.19 20.67
N LYS A 28 -8.73 10.23 19.84
CA LYS A 28 -7.90 9.73 18.74
C LYS A 28 -8.15 10.46 17.43
N LEU A 29 -9.43 10.79 17.16
CA LEU A 29 -9.90 11.44 15.94
C LEU A 29 -10.73 12.66 16.31
N ARG A 30 -10.26 13.84 15.92
CA ARG A 30 -10.99 15.08 16.11
C ARG A 30 -11.65 15.52 14.81
N TRP A 31 -12.95 15.78 14.86
CA TRP A 31 -13.64 16.42 13.76
C TRP A 31 -13.36 17.93 13.72
N GLU A 32 -12.92 18.43 12.57
CA GLU A 32 -12.69 19.84 12.28
C GLU A 32 -13.82 20.34 11.34
N PRO A 33 -14.82 21.05 11.87
CA PRO A 33 -16.01 21.43 11.07
C PRO A 33 -15.66 22.33 9.87
N GLU A 34 -14.76 23.29 10.06
CA GLU A 34 -14.34 24.22 9.00
C GLU A 34 -13.60 23.53 7.86
N ALA A 35 -12.74 22.58 8.19
CA ALA A 35 -11.98 21.80 7.21
C ALA A 35 -12.76 20.57 6.71
N ARG A 36 -13.91 20.24 7.29
CA ARG A 36 -14.78 19.09 6.99
C ARG A 36 -13.99 17.77 6.92
N ARG A 37 -13.09 17.57 7.85
CA ARG A 37 -12.23 16.39 7.92
C ARG A 37 -11.97 15.97 9.36
N PHE A 38 -11.50 14.72 9.52
CA PHE A 38 -10.95 14.25 10.78
C PHE A 38 -9.45 14.50 10.84
N THR A 39 -8.97 14.97 12.00
CA THR A 39 -7.55 15.01 12.32
C THR A 39 -7.20 13.79 13.16
N GLU A 40 -6.31 12.97 12.62
CA GLU A 40 -5.80 11.76 13.25
C GLU A 40 -4.81 12.08 14.38
N LYS A 41 -4.70 11.13 15.32
CA LYS A 41 -3.72 11.19 16.42
C LYS A 41 -3.85 12.46 17.26
N TRP A 42 -5.09 12.93 17.47
CA TRP A 42 -5.37 14.21 18.10
C TRP A 42 -4.68 14.36 19.46
N VAL A 43 -4.83 13.39 20.39
CA VAL A 43 -4.22 13.44 21.71
C VAL A 43 -2.69 13.56 21.63
N LEU A 44 -2.06 12.84 20.70
CA LEU A 44 -0.61 12.89 20.52
C LEU A 44 -0.16 14.25 19.97
N ARG A 45 -0.91 14.82 19.02
CA ARG A 45 -0.62 16.16 18.49
C ARG A 45 -0.70 17.22 19.56
N GLU A 46 -1.74 17.24 20.39
CA GLU A 46 -1.89 18.19 21.47
C GLU A 46 -0.83 17.99 22.56
N ALA A 47 -0.53 16.75 22.92
CA ALA A 47 0.51 16.46 23.90
C ALA A 47 1.91 16.88 23.42
N SER A 48 2.20 16.78 22.14
CA SER A 48 3.49 17.18 21.57
C SER A 48 3.65 18.68 21.33
N LYS A 49 2.55 19.43 21.26
CA LYS A 49 2.53 20.86 20.95
C LYS A 49 3.50 21.73 21.75
N PRO A 50 3.70 21.52 23.08
CA PRO A 50 4.69 22.30 23.84
C PRO A 50 6.16 21.99 23.49
N PHE A 51 6.42 20.87 22.83
CA PHE A 51 7.77 20.34 22.58
C PHE A 51 8.22 20.47 21.13
N ILE A 52 7.36 20.92 20.22
CA ILE A 52 7.64 21.05 18.80
C ILE A 52 7.36 22.47 18.30
N THR A 53 8.00 22.86 17.20
CA THR A 53 7.73 24.15 16.57
C THR A 53 6.34 24.21 15.96
N LYS A 54 5.79 25.42 15.81
CA LYS A 54 4.50 25.65 15.14
C LYS A 54 4.49 25.04 13.73
N GLU A 55 5.57 25.18 12.98
CA GLU A 55 5.73 24.63 11.64
C GLU A 55 5.57 23.10 11.63
N LEU A 56 6.21 22.40 12.56
CA LEU A 56 6.10 20.93 12.69
C LEU A 56 4.68 20.52 13.13
N TYR A 57 4.06 21.29 14.01
CA TYR A 57 2.68 21.01 14.44
C TYR A 57 1.67 21.13 13.30
N GLU A 58 1.82 22.16 12.45
CA GLU A 58 0.91 22.45 11.33
C GLU A 58 1.21 21.60 10.09
N ARG A 59 2.38 20.99 10.02
CA ARG A 59 2.79 20.19 8.87
C ARG A 59 1.81 19.04 8.60
N LYS A 60 1.32 18.96 7.36
CA LYS A 60 0.49 17.85 6.92
C LYS A 60 1.33 16.57 6.88
N LYS A 61 0.76 15.49 7.42
CA LYS A 61 1.35 14.16 7.27
C LYS A 61 1.43 13.81 5.78
N HIS A 62 2.63 13.53 5.32
CA HIS A 62 2.87 12.98 4.00
C HIS A 62 3.15 11.48 4.17
N PRO A 63 2.21 10.58 3.81
CA PRO A 63 2.49 9.16 3.88
C PRO A 63 3.61 8.81 2.92
N TYR A 64 4.44 7.87 3.31
CA TYR A 64 5.44 7.31 2.40
C TYR A 64 4.69 6.58 1.27
N SER A 65 4.85 7.06 0.05
CA SER A 65 4.23 6.47 -1.13
C SER A 65 5.24 6.37 -2.26
N ALA A 66 5.23 5.24 -2.94
CA ALA A 66 6.00 5.07 -4.15
C ALA A 66 5.48 5.99 -5.27
N PRO A 67 6.31 6.39 -6.23
CA PRO A 67 5.84 7.08 -7.42
C PRO A 67 4.72 6.29 -8.10
N THR A 68 3.71 6.99 -8.59
CA THR A 68 2.56 6.37 -9.27
C THR A 68 2.60 6.55 -10.79
N THR A 69 3.56 7.34 -11.28
CA THR A 69 3.73 7.62 -12.72
C THR A 69 5.14 7.26 -13.15
N TRP A 70 5.24 6.57 -14.27
CA TRP A 70 6.49 6.09 -14.84
C TRP A 70 6.50 6.31 -16.36
N PRO A 71 7.67 6.49 -16.99
CA PRO A 71 7.75 6.72 -18.43
C PRO A 71 7.19 5.54 -19.24
N LYS A 72 6.30 5.83 -20.20
CA LYS A 72 5.85 4.86 -21.19
C LYS A 72 7.05 4.36 -22.00
N GLY A 73 7.11 3.05 -22.25
CA GLY A 73 8.22 2.41 -22.96
C GLY A 73 9.51 2.30 -22.15
N GLY A 74 9.52 2.79 -20.90
CA GLY A 74 10.65 2.66 -19.98
C GLY A 74 10.86 1.24 -19.46
N PRO A 75 11.94 1.02 -18.67
CA PRO A 75 12.28 -0.31 -18.15
C PRO A 75 11.14 -0.98 -17.38
N LEU A 76 10.44 -0.23 -16.51
CA LEU A 76 9.32 -0.77 -15.73
C LEU A 76 8.15 -1.18 -16.63
N ASN A 77 7.80 -0.36 -17.65
CA ASN A 77 6.73 -0.71 -18.58
C ASN A 77 7.04 -2.04 -19.29
N LYS A 78 8.24 -2.16 -19.86
CA LYS A 78 8.68 -3.38 -20.55
C LYS A 78 8.68 -4.60 -19.64
N LEU A 79 9.09 -4.42 -18.38
CA LEU A 79 9.06 -5.50 -17.39
C LEU A 79 7.62 -5.94 -17.08
N LEU A 80 6.72 -4.99 -16.82
CA LEU A 80 5.33 -5.30 -16.52
C LEU A 80 4.60 -5.94 -17.71
N ASP A 81 4.84 -5.47 -18.94
CA ASP A 81 4.28 -6.08 -20.15
C ASP A 81 4.74 -7.53 -20.33
N LYS A 82 5.99 -7.83 -19.97
CA LYS A 82 6.52 -9.19 -20.01
C LYS A 82 5.93 -10.09 -18.92
N LEU A 83 5.75 -9.57 -17.71
CA LEU A 83 5.26 -10.34 -16.57
C LEU A 83 3.75 -10.56 -16.64
N ILE A 84 2.97 -9.55 -17.03
CA ILE A 84 1.51 -9.61 -17.14
C ILE A 84 1.12 -10.14 -18.52
N SER A 85 1.49 -11.38 -18.79
CA SER A 85 1.06 -12.13 -19.97
C SER A 85 -0.06 -13.11 -19.61
N GLU A 86 -0.85 -13.53 -20.61
CA GLU A 86 -1.93 -14.47 -20.40
C GLU A 86 -1.46 -15.77 -19.76
N ASP A 87 -0.34 -16.31 -20.24
CA ASP A 87 0.22 -17.56 -19.73
C ASP A 87 0.65 -17.43 -18.27
N ASN A 88 1.37 -16.36 -17.94
CA ASN A 88 1.82 -16.12 -16.57
C ASN A 88 0.64 -15.93 -15.60
N ILE A 89 -0.41 -15.21 -16.02
CA ILE A 89 -1.59 -15.00 -15.20
C ILE A 89 -2.39 -16.31 -15.02
N LYS A 90 -2.58 -17.07 -16.08
CA LYS A 90 -3.26 -18.39 -16.00
C LYS A 90 -2.50 -19.38 -15.12
N GLN A 91 -1.17 -19.26 -15.05
CA GLN A 91 -0.33 -20.11 -14.19
C GLN A 91 -0.55 -19.82 -12.70
N LEU A 92 -0.96 -18.61 -12.31
CA LEU A 92 -1.30 -18.31 -10.92
C LEU A 92 -2.54 -19.07 -10.43
N GLY A 93 -3.55 -19.26 -11.28
CA GLY A 93 -4.76 -20.00 -10.99
C GLY A 93 -5.85 -19.25 -10.21
N PHE A 94 -5.52 -18.13 -9.56
CA PHE A 94 -6.43 -17.32 -8.74
C PHE A 94 -6.66 -15.91 -9.29
N VAL A 95 -6.02 -15.54 -10.38
CA VAL A 95 -6.14 -14.22 -11.03
C VAL A 95 -6.84 -14.38 -12.37
N ASP A 96 -7.82 -13.52 -12.62
CA ASP A 96 -8.56 -13.51 -13.88
C ASP A 96 -7.81 -12.70 -14.95
N TRP A 97 -7.52 -13.31 -16.10
CA TRP A 97 -6.83 -12.65 -17.20
C TRP A 97 -7.62 -11.48 -17.79
N GLU A 98 -8.95 -11.64 -17.94
CA GLU A 98 -9.78 -10.59 -18.54
C GLU A 98 -9.76 -9.28 -17.73
N ARG A 99 -9.57 -9.39 -16.41
CA ARG A 99 -9.37 -8.23 -15.51
C ARG A 99 -7.98 -7.64 -15.58
N CYS A 100 -6.98 -8.44 -15.94
CA CYS A 100 -5.58 -8.01 -15.98
C CYS A 100 -5.17 -7.47 -17.34
N LYS A 101 -5.76 -7.95 -18.42
CA LYS A 101 -5.46 -7.43 -19.75
C LYS A 101 -5.73 -5.93 -19.82
N GLY A 102 -4.77 -5.19 -20.37
CA GLY A 102 -4.87 -3.73 -20.45
C GLY A 102 -4.46 -2.97 -19.18
N LEU A 103 -4.05 -3.63 -18.09
CA LEU A 103 -3.53 -2.94 -16.89
C LEU A 103 -2.33 -2.07 -17.22
N THR A 104 -1.35 -2.60 -17.94
CA THR A 104 -0.14 -1.86 -18.32
C THR A 104 -0.47 -0.71 -19.27
N ALA A 105 -1.35 -0.93 -20.26
CA ALA A 105 -1.78 0.13 -21.15
C ALA A 105 -2.45 1.30 -20.42
N ARG A 106 -3.26 1.03 -19.41
CA ARG A 106 -3.88 2.06 -18.55
C ARG A 106 -2.88 2.73 -17.64
N ALA A 107 -1.99 1.95 -17.01
CA ALA A 107 -0.97 2.44 -16.09
C ALA A 107 0.01 3.41 -16.76
N PHE A 108 0.35 3.16 -18.05
CA PHE A 108 1.28 3.98 -18.84
C PHE A 108 0.58 4.80 -19.92
N GLY A 109 -0.74 4.97 -19.83
CA GLY A 109 -1.49 5.86 -20.72
C GLY A 109 -1.12 7.34 -20.54
N GLU A 110 -1.65 8.23 -21.39
CA GLU A 110 -1.33 9.66 -21.39
C GLU A 110 -1.51 10.33 -20.02
N ASN A 111 -2.56 9.98 -19.28
CA ASN A 111 -2.83 10.52 -17.94
C ASN A 111 -2.38 9.60 -16.80
N GLY A 112 -1.84 8.44 -17.11
CA GLY A 112 -1.42 7.42 -16.16
C GLY A 112 -2.49 7.09 -15.10
N ASP A 113 -2.99 5.87 -15.03
CA ASP A 113 -3.94 5.45 -13.99
C ASP A 113 -3.18 4.90 -12.77
N PRO A 114 -3.13 5.64 -11.63
CA PRO A 114 -2.40 5.20 -10.45
C PRO A 114 -2.91 3.88 -9.86
N MET A 115 -4.21 3.59 -10.00
CA MET A 115 -4.77 2.32 -9.52
C MET A 115 -4.38 1.17 -10.43
N ALA A 116 -4.43 1.36 -11.76
CA ALA A 116 -3.94 0.36 -12.71
C ALA A 116 -2.45 0.07 -12.49
N MET A 117 -1.63 1.11 -12.21
CA MET A 117 -0.22 0.93 -11.87
C MET A 117 -0.03 0.07 -10.62
N ARG A 118 -0.76 0.35 -9.54
CA ARG A 118 -0.69 -0.45 -8.31
C ARG A 118 -1.07 -1.91 -8.56
N TYR A 119 -2.18 -2.16 -9.26
CA TYR A 119 -2.60 -3.51 -9.59
C TYR A 119 -1.59 -4.22 -10.49
N ALA A 120 -1.02 -3.52 -11.49
CA ALA A 120 0.00 -4.09 -12.35
C ALA A 120 1.24 -4.53 -11.55
N ILE A 121 1.70 -3.70 -10.60
CA ILE A 121 2.83 -4.05 -9.72
C ILE A 121 2.50 -5.28 -8.88
N VAL A 122 1.35 -5.30 -8.18
CA VAL A 122 0.95 -6.42 -7.31
C VAL A 122 0.83 -7.72 -8.10
N VAL A 123 0.20 -7.68 -9.28
CA VAL A 123 0.06 -8.87 -10.14
C VAL A 123 1.43 -9.37 -10.62
N ALA A 124 2.32 -8.45 -11.02
CA ALA A 124 3.67 -8.81 -11.42
C ALA A 124 4.50 -9.41 -10.27
N GLU A 125 4.32 -8.91 -9.04
CA GLU A 125 4.94 -9.48 -7.84
C GLU A 125 4.49 -10.93 -7.61
N TRP A 126 3.20 -11.23 -7.76
CA TRP A 126 2.70 -12.61 -7.66
C TRP A 126 3.28 -13.53 -8.73
N VAL A 127 3.40 -13.03 -9.97
CA VAL A 127 4.05 -13.79 -11.06
C VAL A 127 5.52 -14.09 -10.73
N ILE A 128 6.27 -13.07 -10.27
CA ILE A 128 7.67 -13.24 -9.87
C ILE A 128 7.80 -14.23 -8.72
N LEU A 129 6.97 -14.12 -7.69
CA LEU A 129 6.99 -15.05 -6.56
C LEU A 129 6.66 -16.47 -7.00
N GLY A 130 5.62 -16.65 -7.83
CA GLY A 130 5.26 -17.95 -8.38
C GLY A 130 6.42 -18.59 -9.15
N GLN A 131 7.06 -17.85 -10.03
CA GLN A 131 8.21 -18.31 -10.82
C GLN A 131 9.45 -18.56 -9.96
N ARG A 132 9.77 -17.64 -9.05
CA ARG A 132 10.98 -17.71 -8.22
C ARG A 132 10.98 -18.88 -7.25
N PHE A 133 9.83 -19.21 -6.70
CA PHE A 133 9.65 -20.25 -5.69
C PHE A 133 8.97 -21.51 -6.22
N SER A 134 8.75 -21.59 -7.53
CA SER A 134 8.06 -22.73 -8.17
C SER A 134 6.73 -23.08 -7.49
N VAL A 135 5.95 -22.04 -7.19
CA VAL A 135 4.65 -22.22 -6.52
C VAL A 135 3.69 -22.92 -7.47
N ALA A 136 3.05 -23.99 -6.99
CA ALA A 136 2.04 -24.70 -7.76
C ALA A 136 0.88 -23.78 -8.13
N LYS A 137 0.26 -24.03 -9.29
CA LYS A 137 -0.93 -23.33 -9.73
C LYS A 137 -2.05 -23.54 -8.70
N ALA A 138 -2.72 -22.44 -8.32
CA ALA A 138 -3.87 -22.55 -7.43
C ALA A 138 -5.05 -23.23 -8.16
N GLU A 139 -5.67 -24.17 -7.47
CA GLU A 139 -6.89 -24.84 -7.93
C GLU A 139 -8.11 -24.19 -7.30
N LYS A 140 -9.20 -24.10 -8.04
CA LYS A 140 -10.46 -23.64 -7.47
C LYS A 140 -10.95 -24.70 -6.47
N PRO A 141 -11.38 -24.30 -5.25
CA PRO A 141 -12.06 -25.23 -4.36
C PRO A 141 -13.29 -25.83 -5.04
N GLU A 142 -13.51 -27.13 -4.86
CA GLU A 142 -14.75 -27.76 -5.33
C GLU A 142 -15.94 -27.09 -4.63
N GLY A 143 -16.88 -26.55 -5.40
CA GLY A 143 -18.12 -25.96 -4.89
C GLY A 143 -18.21 -24.42 -4.91
N TYR A 144 -17.25 -23.71 -5.56
CA TYR A 144 -17.35 -22.26 -5.81
C TYR A 144 -17.37 -21.92 -7.31
#